data_e6c1208273b6ebe7744ed748027c90b5
#
_entry.id   e6c1208273b6ebe7744ed748027c90b5
#
_cell.length_a   1.000
_cell.length_b   1.000
_cell.length_c   1.000
_cell.angle_alpha   90.00
_cell.angle_beta   90.00
_cell.angle_gamma   90.00
#
_symmetry.space_group_name_H-M   'P 1'
#
loop_
_entity.id
_entity.type
_entity.pdbx_description
1 polymer ?
#
loop_
_entity_poly.entity_id
_entity_poly.type
_entity_poly.pdbx_seq_one_letter_code
_entity_poly.pdbx_strand_id
1 'polypeptide(L)'
;MIETLLKEDLPQAYGLTRTHVTLDYNYKTGTFELGDQVACQNCKQKFPERNGCNEKTMKVDAAGSTITLVEYEEYMNQFNGKNYANGGRCDLLMFDTDNHKVIFCDLGCYSEEHVEKKQKKSHQQVCDSLARFLRKPCGKTFIDQFSEKVLIFGRRDPAVNPHTVHNPIRGNARRNIQAFLTTPFSKPRYAVSTEVVDGVNVDFVIVNYPEPYDW
;
A
#
# COMPACT_ATOMS: atom_id res chain seq x y z
N MET A 1 18.22 -1.20 10.67
CA MET A 1 17.00 -0.89 11.42
C MET A 1 15.81 -1.74 10.98
N ILE A 2 15.31 -1.60 9.74
CA ILE A 2 14.14 -2.41 9.28
C ILE A 2 14.42 -3.91 9.23
N GLU A 3 15.63 -4.32 8.88
CA GLU A 3 16.00 -5.74 8.83
C GLU A 3 15.91 -6.38 10.21
N THR A 4 16.53 -5.78 11.22
CA THR A 4 16.47 -6.29 12.60
C THR A 4 15.02 -6.37 13.07
N LEU A 5 14.25 -5.30 12.85
CA LEU A 5 12.82 -5.28 13.21
C LEU A 5 12.04 -6.44 12.59
N LEU A 6 12.14 -6.63 11.27
CA LEU A 6 11.33 -7.62 10.56
C LEU A 6 11.91 -9.04 10.62
N LYS A 7 13.23 -9.20 10.70
CA LYS A 7 13.83 -10.54 10.78
C LYS A 7 13.85 -11.12 12.19
N GLU A 8 13.91 -10.26 13.21
CA GLU A 8 14.16 -10.66 14.59
C GLU A 8 13.08 -10.16 15.55
N ASP A 9 13.03 -8.84 15.79
CA ASP A 9 12.29 -8.26 16.92
C ASP A 9 10.78 -8.51 16.84
N LEU A 10 10.17 -8.24 15.69
CA LEU A 10 8.73 -8.35 15.51
C LEU A 10 8.27 -9.82 15.51
N PRO A 11 8.92 -10.74 14.75
CA PRO A 11 8.62 -12.17 14.86
C PRO A 11 8.75 -12.70 16.29
N GLN A 12 9.83 -12.36 17.02
CA GLN A 12 10.03 -12.77 18.42
C GLN A 12 8.93 -12.22 19.33
N ALA A 13 8.53 -10.97 19.17
CA ALA A 13 7.46 -10.37 19.95
C ALA A 13 6.11 -11.07 19.73
N TYR A 14 5.94 -11.80 18.63
CA TYR A 14 4.82 -12.68 18.36
C TYR A 14 5.06 -14.16 18.75
N GLY A 15 6.16 -14.44 19.45
CA GLY A 15 6.50 -15.78 19.93
C GLY A 15 7.07 -16.72 18.88
N LEU A 16 7.62 -16.17 17.79
CA LEU A 16 8.24 -16.96 16.73
C LEU A 16 9.76 -17.07 16.94
N THR A 17 10.27 -18.30 16.86
CA THR A 17 11.70 -18.62 16.99
C THR A 17 12.24 -19.07 15.64
N ARG A 18 12.13 -18.24 14.61
CA ARG A 18 12.58 -18.61 13.27
C ARG A 18 14.03 -18.18 13.07
N THR A 19 14.89 -19.10 12.61
CA THR A 19 16.31 -18.85 12.40
C THR A 19 16.65 -18.22 11.04
N HIS A 20 15.72 -18.32 10.06
CA HIS A 20 15.93 -17.78 8.72
C HIS A 20 14.64 -17.12 8.22
N VAL A 21 14.67 -15.79 8.15
CA VAL A 21 13.60 -14.96 7.58
C VAL A 21 14.18 -14.22 6.38
N THR A 22 13.57 -14.43 5.21
CA THR A 22 13.89 -13.67 4.01
C THR A 22 13.17 -12.35 4.05
N LEU A 23 13.83 -11.28 3.66
CA LEU A 23 13.25 -9.95 3.55
C LEU A 23 13.73 -9.31 2.26
N ASP A 24 12.83 -9.15 1.31
CA ASP A 24 13.08 -8.45 0.07
C ASP A 24 12.70 -6.99 0.21
N TYR A 25 13.68 -6.12 0.07
CA TYR A 25 13.48 -4.70 0.05
C TYR A 25 14.45 -4.02 -0.92
N ASN A 26 14.04 -2.87 -1.43
CA ASN A 26 14.85 -2.07 -2.31
C ASN A 26 14.64 -0.58 -2.06
N TYR A 27 15.50 0.24 -2.67
CA TYR A 27 15.39 1.69 -2.60
C TYR A 27 14.86 2.22 -3.92
N LYS A 28 13.90 3.15 -3.84
CA LYS A 28 13.30 3.82 -4.98
C LYS A 28 13.49 5.32 -4.89
N THR A 29 13.80 5.94 -6.02
CA THR A 29 13.94 7.39 -6.18
C THR A 29 13.25 7.83 -7.47
N GLY A 30 12.94 9.12 -7.58
CA GLY A 30 12.25 9.65 -8.76
C GLY A 30 10.85 9.07 -8.94
N THR A 31 10.40 9.01 -10.17
CA THR A 31 9.09 8.45 -10.50
C THR A 31 9.20 6.96 -10.80
N PHE A 32 8.37 6.14 -10.15
CA PHE A 32 8.34 4.69 -10.37
C PHE A 32 6.92 4.15 -10.34
N GLU A 33 6.75 2.94 -10.86
CA GLU A 33 5.46 2.27 -10.97
C GLU A 33 5.47 0.93 -10.23
N LEU A 34 4.35 0.64 -9.57
CA LEU A 34 4.11 -0.56 -8.79
C LEU A 34 3.01 -1.40 -9.45
N GLY A 35 3.10 -2.71 -9.31
CA GLY A 35 2.12 -3.67 -9.79
C GLY A 35 1.89 -4.77 -8.78
N ASP A 36 0.66 -5.28 -8.73
CA ASP A 36 0.28 -6.41 -7.90
C ASP A 36 1.07 -7.66 -8.34
N GLN A 37 1.67 -8.35 -7.39
CA GLN A 37 2.40 -9.61 -7.65
C GLN A 37 1.44 -10.76 -7.97
N VAL A 38 0.20 -10.67 -7.50
CA VAL A 38 -0.85 -11.64 -7.80
C VAL A 38 -1.58 -11.26 -9.07
N ALA A 39 -1.53 -12.14 -10.07
CA ALA A 39 -2.22 -11.90 -11.34
C ALA A 39 -3.74 -11.71 -11.12
N CYS A 40 -4.29 -10.60 -11.59
CA CYS A 40 -5.72 -10.37 -11.64
C CYS A 40 -6.38 -11.34 -12.64
N GLN A 41 -7.72 -11.47 -12.58
CA GLN A 41 -8.44 -12.39 -13.49
C GLN A 41 -8.17 -12.10 -14.97
N ASN A 42 -8.08 -10.82 -15.34
CA ASN A 42 -7.78 -10.42 -16.71
C ASN A 42 -6.38 -10.86 -17.15
N CYS A 43 -5.37 -10.68 -16.30
CA CYS A 43 -4.02 -11.14 -16.59
C CYS A 43 -3.93 -12.68 -16.64
N LYS A 44 -4.63 -13.38 -15.74
CA LYS A 44 -4.73 -14.85 -15.75
C LYS A 44 -5.34 -15.40 -17.04
N GLN A 45 -6.34 -14.71 -17.58
CA GLN A 45 -6.98 -15.13 -18.84
C GLN A 45 -6.12 -14.84 -20.07
N LYS A 46 -5.45 -13.69 -20.10
CA LYS A 46 -4.62 -13.27 -21.27
C LYS A 46 -3.22 -13.89 -21.26
N PHE A 47 -2.68 -14.17 -20.08
CA PHE A 47 -1.30 -14.61 -19.91
C PHE A 47 -1.23 -15.70 -18.81
N PRO A 48 -1.84 -16.88 -19.05
CA PRO A 48 -1.94 -17.92 -18.01
C PRO A 48 -0.59 -18.49 -17.56
N GLU A 49 0.44 -18.33 -18.39
CA GLU A 49 1.81 -18.78 -18.09
C GLU A 49 2.60 -17.84 -17.20
N ARG A 50 2.08 -16.64 -16.91
CA ARG A 50 2.79 -15.64 -16.12
C ARG A 50 2.32 -15.59 -14.68
N ASN A 51 3.27 -15.49 -13.78
CA ASN A 51 3.02 -15.15 -12.39
C ASN A 51 2.94 -13.62 -12.24
N GLY A 52 1.98 -13.15 -11.44
CA GLY A 52 1.80 -11.74 -11.17
C GLY A 52 0.96 -10.98 -12.20
N CYS A 53 0.66 -9.74 -11.88
CA CYS A 53 -0.08 -8.85 -12.73
C CYS A 53 0.90 -8.07 -13.64
N ASN A 54 0.69 -8.14 -14.95
CA ASN A 54 1.50 -7.37 -15.91
C ASN A 54 1.16 -5.87 -15.88
N GLU A 55 0.04 -5.54 -15.29
CA GLU A 55 -0.49 -4.20 -15.28
C GLU A 55 0.03 -3.43 -14.07
N LYS A 56 0.51 -2.22 -14.29
CA LYS A 56 0.84 -1.31 -13.20
C LYS A 56 -0.44 -0.79 -12.56
N THR A 57 -0.46 -0.72 -11.25
CA THR A 57 -1.65 -0.38 -10.45
C THR A 57 -1.48 0.90 -9.66
N MET A 58 -0.26 1.35 -9.49
CA MET A 58 0.07 2.61 -8.81
C MET A 58 1.32 3.23 -9.43
N LYS A 59 1.33 4.55 -9.45
CA LYS A 59 2.50 5.36 -9.80
C LYS A 59 2.85 6.24 -8.62
N VAL A 60 4.13 6.35 -8.30
CA VAL A 60 4.64 7.19 -7.20
C VAL A 60 5.64 8.17 -7.78
N ASP A 61 5.52 9.45 -7.37
CA ASP A 61 6.55 10.45 -7.58
C ASP A 61 7.25 10.74 -6.25
N ALA A 62 8.49 10.30 -6.14
CA ALA A 62 9.26 10.45 -4.90
C ALA A 62 9.78 11.87 -4.65
N ALA A 63 9.65 12.79 -5.62
CA ALA A 63 10.03 14.20 -5.48
C ALA A 63 11.44 14.44 -4.89
N GLY A 64 12.40 13.57 -5.20
CA GLY A 64 13.78 13.63 -4.68
C GLY A 64 14.03 12.83 -3.40
N SER A 65 12.99 12.25 -2.80
CA SER A 65 13.11 11.34 -1.66
C SER A 65 13.73 10.00 -2.04
N THR A 66 14.32 9.32 -1.05
CA THR A 66 14.72 7.93 -1.16
C THR A 66 13.77 7.07 -0.34
N ILE A 67 12.94 6.31 -1.03
CA ILE A 67 11.90 5.47 -0.42
C ILE A 67 12.45 4.06 -0.25
N THR A 68 12.40 3.52 0.96
CA THR A 68 12.58 2.10 1.20
C THR A 68 11.26 1.37 0.92
N LEU A 69 11.29 0.40 0.03
CA LEU A 69 10.14 -0.42 -0.35
C LEU A 69 10.39 -1.87 0.07
N VAL A 70 9.49 -2.42 0.87
CA VAL A 70 9.51 -3.80 1.35
C VAL A 70 8.35 -4.57 0.72
N GLU A 71 8.63 -5.74 0.15
CA GLU A 71 7.62 -6.69 -0.34
C GLU A 71 6.96 -7.39 0.87
N TYR A 72 5.98 -6.69 1.46
CA TYR A 72 5.47 -7.06 2.79
C TYR A 72 4.58 -8.30 2.76
N GLU A 73 3.78 -8.52 1.73
CA GLU A 73 2.99 -9.75 1.60
C GLU A 73 3.90 -10.97 1.48
N GLU A 74 4.95 -10.92 0.67
CA GLU A 74 5.92 -12.03 0.54
C GLU A 74 6.62 -12.32 1.85
N TYR A 75 7.05 -11.28 2.55
CA TYR A 75 7.62 -11.43 3.89
C TYR A 75 6.63 -12.12 4.84
N MET A 76 5.37 -11.70 4.86
CA MET A 76 4.34 -12.28 5.73
C MET A 76 3.95 -13.71 5.34
N ASN A 77 4.05 -14.09 4.07
CA ASN A 77 3.74 -15.43 3.58
C ASN A 77 4.62 -16.52 4.21
N GLN A 78 5.82 -16.17 4.66
CA GLN A 78 6.72 -17.09 5.37
C GLN A 78 6.17 -17.55 6.72
N PHE A 79 5.21 -16.84 7.28
CA PHE A 79 4.60 -17.10 8.60
C PHE A 79 3.18 -17.66 8.51
N ASN A 80 2.75 -18.14 7.34
CA ASN A 80 1.42 -18.73 7.16
C ASN A 80 1.14 -19.80 8.21
N GLY A 81 -0.07 -19.77 8.79
CA GLY A 81 -0.48 -20.67 9.88
C GLY A 81 0.05 -20.30 11.26
N LYS A 82 0.72 -19.16 11.42
CA LYS A 82 1.16 -18.60 12.71
C LYS A 82 0.33 -17.38 13.08
N ASN A 83 0.19 -17.15 14.39
CA ASN A 83 -0.56 -15.98 14.90
C ASN A 83 -0.05 -14.64 14.37
N TYR A 84 1.23 -14.54 14.08
CA TYR A 84 1.85 -13.36 13.47
C TYR A 84 1.25 -13.01 12.10
N ALA A 85 0.88 -14.02 11.33
CA ALA A 85 0.31 -13.86 10.00
C ALA A 85 -1.23 -13.81 9.96
N ASN A 86 -1.90 -13.82 11.12
CA ASN A 86 -3.35 -13.72 11.17
C ASN A 86 -3.85 -12.33 10.73
N GLY A 87 -5.00 -12.30 10.08
CA GLY A 87 -5.60 -11.09 9.55
C GLY A 87 -5.15 -10.75 8.13
N GLY A 88 -5.56 -9.58 7.66
CA GLY A 88 -5.18 -9.07 6.34
C GLY A 88 -3.70 -8.71 6.25
N ARG A 89 -3.20 -8.71 5.03
CA ARG A 89 -1.82 -8.33 4.68
C ARG A 89 -1.87 -7.41 3.48
N CYS A 90 -1.23 -6.26 3.58
CA CYS A 90 -1.00 -5.41 2.42
C CYS A 90 0.18 -5.94 1.60
N ASP A 91 0.27 -5.50 0.36
CA ASP A 91 1.34 -5.94 -0.54
C ASP A 91 2.68 -5.33 -0.16
N LEU A 92 2.70 -4.04 0.11
CA LEU A 92 3.93 -3.27 0.29
C LEU A 92 3.92 -2.46 1.59
N LEU A 93 5.10 -2.38 2.21
CA LEU A 93 5.45 -1.38 3.20
C LEU A 93 6.48 -0.44 2.59
N MET A 94 6.17 0.84 2.54
CA MET A 94 7.05 1.89 2.04
C MET A 94 7.33 2.92 3.14
N PHE A 95 8.55 3.41 3.23
CA PHE A 95 8.87 4.47 4.19
C PHE A 95 10.09 5.29 3.78
N ASP A 96 10.12 6.50 4.28
CA ASP A 96 11.23 7.43 4.16
C ASP A 96 11.50 8.03 5.55
N THR A 97 12.68 7.74 6.08
CA THR A 97 13.08 8.22 7.40
C THR A 97 13.41 9.70 7.42
N ASP A 98 13.87 10.26 6.31
CA ASP A 98 14.26 11.66 6.20
C ASP A 98 13.04 12.58 6.18
N ASN A 99 11.97 12.13 5.51
CA ASN A 99 10.68 12.85 5.45
C ASN A 99 9.68 12.38 6.50
N HIS A 100 10.06 11.45 7.38
CA HIS A 100 9.23 10.93 8.46
C HIS A 100 7.86 10.41 7.98
N LYS A 101 7.84 9.67 6.87
CA LYS A 101 6.63 9.13 6.25
C LYS A 101 6.67 7.63 6.14
N VAL A 102 5.55 6.97 6.50
CA VAL A 102 5.35 5.53 6.32
C VAL A 102 4.01 5.24 5.67
N ILE A 103 4.02 4.30 4.73
CA ILE A 103 2.85 3.89 3.94
C ILE A 103 2.70 2.38 3.98
N PHE A 104 1.49 1.90 4.30
CA PHE A 104 1.05 0.54 4.05
C PHE A 104 0.17 0.55 2.80
N CYS A 105 0.57 -0.19 1.77
CA CYS A 105 -0.05 -0.13 0.46
C CYS A 105 -0.54 -1.50 0.01
N ASP A 106 -1.81 -1.55 -0.39
CA ASP A 106 -2.42 -2.69 -1.07
C ASP A 106 -2.68 -2.32 -2.53
N LEU A 107 -2.40 -3.22 -3.44
CA LEU A 107 -2.46 -2.99 -4.89
C LEU A 107 -3.56 -3.84 -5.52
N GLY A 108 -4.20 -3.33 -6.57
CA GLY A 108 -5.21 -4.13 -7.22
C GLY A 108 -5.67 -3.63 -8.58
N CYS A 109 -5.94 -4.59 -9.45
CA CYS A 109 -6.48 -4.37 -10.79
C CYS A 109 -7.94 -4.85 -10.83
N TYR A 110 -8.90 -3.92 -10.74
CA TYR A 110 -10.32 -4.23 -10.62
C TYR A 110 -11.20 -3.29 -11.44
N SER A 111 -12.22 -3.86 -12.09
CA SER A 111 -13.27 -3.09 -12.73
C SER A 111 -14.13 -2.32 -11.73
N GLU A 112 -14.78 -1.27 -12.19
CA GLU A 112 -15.63 -0.40 -11.36
C GLU A 112 -16.74 -1.17 -10.63
N GLU A 113 -17.31 -2.21 -11.24
CA GLU A 113 -18.35 -3.06 -10.65
C GLU A 113 -17.92 -3.78 -9.36
N HIS A 114 -16.62 -4.02 -9.18
CA HIS A 114 -16.09 -4.75 -8.04
C HIS A 114 -15.38 -3.85 -7.01
N VAL A 115 -15.34 -2.55 -7.29
CA VAL A 115 -14.55 -1.58 -6.53
C VAL A 115 -14.91 -1.56 -5.05
N GLU A 116 -16.19 -1.47 -4.68
CA GLU A 116 -16.57 -1.33 -3.26
C GLU A 116 -16.14 -2.53 -2.41
N LYS A 117 -16.35 -3.74 -2.92
CA LYS A 117 -15.95 -4.96 -2.21
C LYS A 117 -14.44 -5.05 -2.05
N LYS A 118 -13.71 -4.67 -3.10
CA LYS A 118 -12.25 -4.73 -3.12
C LYS A 118 -11.63 -3.63 -2.28
N GLN A 119 -12.19 -2.44 -2.30
CA GLN A 119 -11.78 -1.34 -1.44
C GLN A 119 -11.93 -1.70 0.04
N LYS A 120 -13.04 -2.33 0.43
CA LYS A 120 -13.25 -2.81 1.81
C LYS A 120 -12.21 -3.84 2.21
N LYS A 121 -11.88 -4.78 1.31
CA LYS A 121 -10.85 -5.78 1.56
C LYS A 121 -9.47 -5.13 1.69
N SER A 122 -9.10 -4.28 0.76
CA SER A 122 -7.84 -3.55 0.76
C SER A 122 -7.68 -2.71 2.02
N HIS A 123 -8.73 -1.95 2.38
CA HIS A 123 -8.77 -1.19 3.62
C HIS A 123 -8.49 -2.08 4.85
N GLN A 124 -9.15 -3.23 4.96
CA GLN A 124 -8.89 -4.17 6.05
C GLN A 124 -7.44 -4.68 6.05
N GLN A 125 -6.88 -4.98 4.87
CA GLN A 125 -5.51 -5.49 4.74
C GLN A 125 -4.47 -4.46 5.22
N VAL A 126 -4.61 -3.20 4.82
CA VAL A 126 -3.68 -2.14 5.24
C VAL A 126 -3.83 -1.81 6.73
N CYS A 127 -5.06 -1.78 7.26
CA CYS A 127 -5.32 -1.58 8.69
C CYS A 127 -4.74 -2.71 9.54
N ASP A 128 -4.97 -3.98 9.16
CA ASP A 128 -4.45 -5.13 9.88
C ASP A 128 -2.91 -5.16 9.85
N SER A 129 -2.31 -4.72 8.75
CA SER A 129 -0.86 -4.65 8.60
C SER A 129 -0.26 -3.61 9.55
N LEU A 130 -0.81 -2.41 9.60
CA LEU A 130 -0.38 -1.38 10.56
C LEU A 130 -0.62 -1.82 12.00
N ALA A 131 -1.81 -2.33 12.33
CA ALA A 131 -2.17 -2.80 13.66
C ALA A 131 -1.19 -3.88 14.16
N ARG A 132 -0.66 -4.71 13.27
CA ARG A 132 0.34 -5.73 13.63
C ARG A 132 1.62 -5.11 14.18
N PHE A 133 2.06 -3.98 13.64
CA PHE A 133 3.18 -3.22 14.22
C PHE A 133 2.79 -2.60 15.55
N LEU A 134 1.66 -1.91 15.61
CA LEU A 134 1.24 -1.13 16.76
C LEU A 134 1.01 -1.98 18.04
N ARG A 135 0.60 -3.24 17.86
CA ARG A 135 0.35 -4.18 18.99
C ARG A 135 1.62 -4.67 19.69
N LYS A 136 2.79 -4.36 19.17
CA LYS A 136 4.06 -4.77 19.78
C LYS A 136 4.97 -3.56 20.02
N PRO A 137 5.65 -3.46 21.19
CA PRO A 137 6.47 -2.29 21.52
C PRO A 137 7.52 -1.97 20.46
N CYS A 138 8.23 -2.98 19.92
CA CYS A 138 9.24 -2.78 18.88
C CYS A 138 8.64 -2.23 17.58
N GLY A 139 7.50 -2.75 17.15
CA GLY A 139 6.79 -2.27 15.98
C GLY A 139 6.22 -0.86 16.19
N LYS A 140 5.63 -0.61 17.38
CA LYS A 140 5.13 0.73 17.74
C LYS A 140 6.26 1.76 17.74
N THR A 141 7.41 1.43 18.33
CA THR A 141 8.60 2.30 18.30
C THR A 141 9.05 2.62 16.88
N PHE A 142 8.96 1.67 15.96
CA PHE A 142 9.24 1.93 14.55
C PHE A 142 8.21 2.90 13.92
N ILE A 143 6.91 2.66 14.12
CA ILE A 143 5.85 3.51 13.57
C ILE A 143 5.87 4.93 14.16
N ASP A 144 6.21 5.08 15.42
CA ASP A 144 6.26 6.37 16.12
C ASP A 144 7.37 7.32 15.58
N GLN A 145 8.34 6.79 14.82
CA GLN A 145 9.36 7.61 14.15
C GLN A 145 8.80 8.45 12.99
N PHE A 146 7.62 8.08 12.48
CA PHE A 146 7.02 8.74 11.34
C PHE A 146 5.90 9.68 11.79
N SER A 147 5.99 10.94 11.38
CA SER A 147 4.92 11.91 11.62
C SER A 147 3.73 11.70 10.68
N GLU A 148 3.99 11.25 9.46
CA GLU A 148 2.98 10.99 8.44
C GLU A 148 2.80 9.48 8.26
N LYS A 149 1.58 9.00 8.48
CA LYS A 149 1.19 7.59 8.39
C LYS A 149 0.02 7.47 7.44
N VAL A 150 0.22 6.74 6.34
CA VAL A 150 -0.76 6.66 5.27
C VAL A 150 -1.07 5.20 4.94
N LEU A 151 -2.33 4.91 4.74
CA LEU A 151 -2.83 3.65 4.23
C LEU A 151 -3.27 3.86 2.78
N ILE A 152 -2.71 3.11 1.83
CA ILE A 152 -3.01 3.30 0.42
C ILE A 152 -3.68 2.06 -0.18
N PHE A 153 -4.72 2.32 -0.98
CA PHE A 153 -5.18 1.39 -2.00
C PHE A 153 -4.79 1.91 -3.38
N GLY A 154 -3.76 1.31 -3.98
CA GLY A 154 -3.34 1.57 -5.35
C GLY A 154 -4.19 0.76 -6.32
N ARG A 155 -4.95 1.45 -7.18
CA ARG A 155 -5.94 0.82 -8.03
C ARG A 155 -5.71 1.11 -9.50
N ARG A 156 -5.90 0.09 -10.33
CA ARG A 156 -6.09 0.23 -11.78
C ARG A 156 -7.43 -0.36 -12.21
N ASP A 157 -8.15 0.35 -13.05
CA ASP A 157 -9.28 -0.18 -13.77
C ASP A 157 -8.78 -0.80 -15.09
N PRO A 158 -8.96 -2.12 -15.30
CA PRO A 158 -8.51 -2.80 -16.52
C PRO A 158 -9.24 -2.35 -17.80
N ALA A 159 -10.42 -1.70 -17.66
CA ALA A 159 -11.15 -1.13 -18.77
C ALA A 159 -10.57 0.21 -19.25
N VAL A 160 -9.79 0.88 -18.41
CA VAL A 160 -9.15 2.15 -18.74
C VAL A 160 -7.81 1.90 -19.42
N ASN A 161 -7.72 2.24 -20.71
CA ASN A 161 -6.44 2.20 -21.42
C ASN A 161 -5.59 3.41 -21.00
N PRO A 162 -4.44 3.22 -20.34
CA PRO A 162 -3.60 4.32 -19.87
C PRO A 162 -3.04 5.19 -20.99
N HIS A 163 -2.97 4.67 -22.21
CA HIS A 163 -2.49 5.40 -23.38
C HIS A 163 -3.55 6.29 -24.05
N THR A 164 -4.81 6.18 -23.64
CA THR A 164 -5.92 6.99 -24.19
C THR A 164 -6.46 8.02 -23.21
N VAL A 165 -5.91 8.09 -22.00
CA VAL A 165 -6.39 9.03 -20.95
C VAL A 165 -5.81 10.43 -21.19
N HIS A 166 -6.34 11.15 -22.18
CA HIS A 166 -6.32 12.60 -22.22
C HIS A 166 -7.57 13.22 -21.58
N ASN A 167 -8.38 12.43 -20.85
CA ASN A 167 -9.58 12.96 -20.21
C ASN A 167 -9.88 12.21 -18.90
N PRO A 168 -9.37 12.68 -17.76
CA PRO A 168 -9.58 12.04 -16.44
C PRO A 168 -11.01 12.19 -15.89
N ILE A 169 -11.97 12.69 -16.68
CA ILE A 169 -13.27 13.12 -16.18
C ILE A 169 -14.40 12.20 -16.68
N ARG A 170 -14.38 10.90 -16.36
CA ARG A 170 -15.61 10.08 -16.43
C ARG A 170 -15.58 8.98 -15.37
N GLY A 171 -16.38 9.14 -14.35
CA GLY A 171 -16.70 8.13 -13.35
C GLY A 171 -16.72 8.67 -11.93
N ASN A 172 -15.64 9.17 -11.40
CA ASN A 172 -15.55 9.70 -10.03
C ASN A 172 -15.51 11.23 -9.94
N ALA A 173 -15.65 11.94 -11.07
CA ALA A 173 -15.53 13.40 -11.14
C ALA A 173 -16.45 14.15 -10.18
N ARG A 174 -17.69 13.67 -9.95
CA ARG A 174 -18.62 14.37 -9.05
C ARG A 174 -18.22 14.28 -7.58
N ARG A 175 -17.67 13.16 -7.11
CA ARG A 175 -17.22 13.02 -5.72
C ARG A 175 -15.88 13.74 -5.50
N ASN A 176 -14.97 13.66 -6.47
CA ASN A 176 -13.67 14.34 -6.40
C ASN A 176 -13.80 15.86 -6.55
N ILE A 177 -14.74 16.37 -7.36
CA ILE A 177 -15.00 17.81 -7.48
C ILE A 177 -15.51 18.39 -6.16
N GLN A 178 -16.34 17.67 -5.42
CA GLN A 178 -16.87 18.16 -4.14
C GLN A 178 -15.77 18.16 -3.06
N ALA A 179 -14.90 17.17 -3.03
CA ALA A 179 -13.70 17.15 -2.18
C ALA A 179 -12.69 18.23 -2.59
N PHE A 180 -12.51 18.46 -3.90
CA PHE A 180 -11.63 19.48 -4.46
C PHE A 180 -12.08 20.91 -4.14
N LEU A 181 -13.38 21.18 -4.11
CA LEU A 181 -13.93 22.52 -3.84
C LEU A 181 -13.94 22.87 -2.34
N THR A 182 -13.79 21.88 -1.45
CA THR A 182 -13.83 22.10 0.01
C THR A 182 -12.46 22.09 0.69
N THR A 183 -11.37 21.87 -0.05
CA THR A 183 -10.02 21.76 0.52
C THR A 183 -9.11 22.90 0.08
N PRO A 184 -8.35 23.53 1.00
CA PRO A 184 -7.38 24.57 0.64
C PRO A 184 -6.30 24.06 -0.32
N PHE A 185 -5.90 24.88 -1.26
CA PHE A 185 -5.08 24.63 -2.46
C PHE A 185 -3.66 24.06 -2.24
N SER A 186 -3.29 23.53 -1.10
CA SER A 186 -1.89 23.27 -0.78
C SER A 186 -1.41 21.81 -0.92
N LYS A 187 -2.27 20.83 -1.21
CA LYS A 187 -1.83 19.45 -1.53
C LYS A 187 -2.85 18.74 -2.42
N PRO A 188 -2.45 18.02 -3.47
CA PRO A 188 -3.30 17.06 -4.15
C PRO A 188 -3.66 15.98 -3.13
N ARG A 189 -4.94 15.84 -2.78
CA ARG A 189 -5.34 14.94 -1.71
C ARG A 189 -6.26 13.88 -2.25
N TYR A 190 -5.75 12.71 -2.25
CA TYR A 190 -6.47 11.47 -2.51
C TYR A 190 -7.11 10.89 -1.24
N ALA A 191 -6.98 11.58 -0.09
CA ALA A 191 -7.49 11.08 1.19
C ALA A 191 -9.00 10.91 1.12
N VAL A 192 -9.45 9.68 1.36
CA VAL A 192 -10.86 9.30 1.42
C VAL A 192 -11.38 9.53 2.84
N SER A 193 -10.55 9.25 3.83
CA SER A 193 -10.86 9.40 5.25
C SER A 193 -9.60 9.56 6.09
N THR A 194 -9.74 10.21 7.25
CA THR A 194 -8.78 10.11 8.35
C THR A 194 -9.38 9.19 9.39
N GLU A 195 -8.62 8.21 9.84
CA GLU A 195 -9.08 7.12 10.69
C GLU A 195 -8.16 6.92 11.87
N VAL A 196 -8.61 6.09 12.82
CA VAL A 196 -7.81 5.70 13.99
C VAL A 196 -7.61 4.19 13.97
N VAL A 197 -6.36 3.75 13.86
CA VAL A 197 -5.98 2.33 13.94
C VAL A 197 -5.16 2.12 15.22
N ASP A 198 -5.68 1.29 16.14
CA ASP A 198 -5.06 0.99 17.45
C ASP A 198 -4.53 2.26 18.16
N GLY A 199 -5.33 3.37 18.10
CA GLY A 199 -5.01 4.64 18.78
C GLY A 199 -4.11 5.59 17.98
N VAL A 200 -3.76 5.28 16.75
CA VAL A 200 -2.92 6.12 15.88
C VAL A 200 -3.76 6.69 14.73
N ASN A 201 -3.66 8.01 14.54
CA ASN A 201 -4.30 8.69 13.40
C ASN A 201 -3.56 8.37 12.11
N VAL A 202 -4.31 8.02 11.07
CA VAL A 202 -3.81 7.65 9.75
C VAL A 202 -4.73 8.20 8.67
N ASP A 203 -4.19 8.52 7.51
CA ASP A 203 -4.98 8.87 6.34
C ASP A 203 -5.15 7.64 5.44
N PHE A 204 -6.40 7.32 5.07
CA PHE A 204 -6.69 6.31 4.06
C PHE A 204 -6.88 6.99 2.69
N VAL A 205 -6.14 6.51 1.70
CA VAL A 205 -6.02 7.12 0.37
C VAL A 205 -6.30 6.10 -0.72
N ILE A 206 -7.03 6.49 -1.76
CA ILE A 206 -7.18 5.70 -2.99
C ILE A 206 -6.42 6.41 -4.11
N VAL A 207 -5.48 5.70 -4.71
CA VAL A 207 -4.70 6.19 -5.86
C VAL A 207 -5.12 5.42 -7.10
N ASN A 208 -5.63 6.12 -8.11
CA ASN A 208 -6.07 5.51 -9.36
C ASN A 208 -4.98 5.68 -10.42
N TYR A 209 -4.37 4.58 -10.87
CA TYR A 209 -3.43 4.61 -11.97
C TYR A 209 -4.10 5.13 -13.25
N PRO A 210 -3.46 6.01 -14.04
CA PRO A 210 -2.04 6.40 -14.02
C PRO A 210 -1.72 7.65 -13.19
N GLU A 211 -2.65 8.18 -12.41
CA GLU A 211 -2.39 9.34 -11.55
C GLU A 211 -1.24 9.05 -10.58
N PRO A 212 -0.21 9.90 -10.46
CA PRO A 212 0.86 9.68 -9.50
C PRO A 212 0.38 10.00 -8.08
N TYR A 213 0.91 9.25 -7.11
CA TYR A 213 0.90 9.65 -5.72
C TYR A 213 2.16 10.47 -5.44
N ASP A 214 1.99 11.68 -4.99
CA ASP A 214 3.10 12.56 -4.62
C ASP A 214 3.56 12.18 -3.20
N TRP A 215 4.84 11.80 -3.11
CA TRP A 215 5.44 11.35 -1.86
C TRP A 215 5.52 12.44 -0.81
#